data_8a16fc58745798a7331bba6559f2d468
#
_entry.id   8a16fc58745798a7331bba6559f2d468
#
_cell.length_a   1.000
_cell.length_b   1.000
_cell.length_c   1.000
_cell.angle_alpha   90.00
_cell.angle_beta   90.00
_cell.angle_gamma   90.00
#
_symmetry.space_group_name_H-M   'P 1'
#
loop_
_entity.id
_entity.type
_entity.pdbx_description
1 polymer ?
#
loop_
_entity_poly.entity_id
_entity_poly.type
_entity_poly.pdbx_seq_one_letter_code
_entity_poly.pdbx_strand_id
1 'polypeptide(L)'
;QTMGIFRQNNCASAALPDLISHEDWKLVLMECKMCPRDATKWSVQVGFFDGEITSKVLPIHQACALMAPREVIETLVKCYPQGIKMKESAFHRTALHIACQTNAPIETIEALVHFYPEATRIQDALGRLPIHYACAHEVPSSTLELLLREFPESCKIGDQNGWLPLHVACRRGVSLYELELLLDCYPQSANTLTDKGSSPLMCAQKGNSRHHEEMVQYLEDYIKRSEQNEKDLLSFDTWEPARKLSTIHHRNVAAKG
;
A
#
# COMPACT_ATOMS: atom_id res chain seq x y z
N GLN A 1 24.25 -1.25 -58.47
CA GLN A 1 24.11 -2.53 -57.73
C GLN A 1 24.81 -2.34 -56.40
N THR A 2 24.12 -1.91 -55.36
CA THR A 2 24.61 -1.89 -53.99
C THR A 2 23.72 -2.80 -53.21
N MET A 3 24.26 -4.03 -52.97
CA MET A 3 23.67 -5.00 -52.05
C MET A 3 23.62 -4.45 -50.66
N GLY A 4 22.45 -4.22 -50.12
CA GLY A 4 22.24 -3.93 -48.71
C GLY A 4 22.58 -5.15 -47.88
N ILE A 5 23.65 -5.07 -47.11
CA ILE A 5 24.03 -6.05 -46.10
C ILE A 5 23.07 -5.86 -44.94
N PHE A 6 22.02 -6.69 -44.88
CA PHE A 6 21.28 -6.93 -43.65
C PHE A 6 22.24 -7.58 -42.63
N ARG A 7 22.86 -6.75 -41.78
CA ARG A 7 23.48 -7.26 -40.57
C ARG A 7 22.37 -7.83 -39.68
N GLN A 8 22.23 -9.15 -39.72
CA GLN A 8 21.62 -9.88 -38.61
C GLN A 8 22.53 -9.62 -37.41
N ASN A 9 22.11 -8.69 -36.54
CA ASN A 9 22.72 -8.54 -35.23
C ASN A 9 22.36 -9.80 -34.44
N ASN A 10 23.22 -10.82 -34.52
CA ASN A 10 23.37 -11.81 -33.47
C ASN A 10 23.98 -11.08 -32.28
N CYS A 11 23.17 -10.35 -31.51
CA CYS A 11 23.53 -9.98 -30.17
C CYS A 11 23.56 -11.27 -29.36
N ALA A 12 24.77 -11.83 -29.19
CA ALA A 12 25.08 -12.75 -28.09
C ALA A 12 25.22 -11.91 -26.80
N SER A 13 24.24 -11.02 -26.50
CA SER A 13 24.17 -10.34 -25.23
C SER A 13 23.45 -11.24 -24.23
N ALA A 14 23.86 -11.21 -22.97
CA ALA A 14 23.14 -11.89 -21.90
C ALA A 14 21.67 -11.48 -21.94
N ALA A 15 20.74 -12.40 -21.74
CA ALA A 15 19.31 -12.06 -21.75
C ALA A 15 19.02 -11.03 -20.67
N LEU A 16 18.13 -10.07 -20.96
CA LEU A 16 17.79 -9.00 -20.03
C LEU A 16 17.44 -9.52 -18.59
N PRO A 17 16.71 -10.65 -18.41
CA PRO A 17 16.49 -11.23 -17.08
C PRO A 17 17.77 -11.64 -16.36
N ASP A 18 18.78 -12.13 -17.09
CA ASP A 18 20.07 -12.54 -16.50
C ASP A 18 20.86 -11.31 -16.02
N LEU A 19 20.90 -10.25 -16.82
CA LEU A 19 21.53 -8.99 -16.42
C LEU A 19 20.88 -8.37 -15.18
N ILE A 20 19.55 -8.45 -15.09
CA ILE A 20 18.79 -8.00 -13.91
C ILE A 20 19.15 -8.87 -12.70
N SER A 21 19.25 -10.20 -12.86
CA SER A 21 19.60 -11.13 -11.78
C SER A 21 21.00 -10.88 -11.20
N HIS A 22 21.91 -10.32 -12.00
CA HIS A 22 23.25 -9.93 -11.57
C HIS A 22 23.33 -8.48 -11.09
N GLU A 23 22.19 -7.76 -11.09
CA GLU A 23 22.10 -6.34 -10.70
C GLU A 23 23.03 -5.42 -11.50
N ASP A 24 23.39 -5.82 -12.73
CA ASP A 24 24.22 -4.96 -13.60
C ASP A 24 23.34 -3.91 -14.30
N TRP A 25 22.93 -2.92 -13.52
CA TRP A 25 22.00 -1.88 -13.97
C TRP A 25 22.52 -1.09 -15.17
N LYS A 26 23.85 -0.96 -15.32
CA LYS A 26 24.44 -0.28 -16.48
C LYS A 26 24.22 -1.08 -17.76
N LEU A 27 24.46 -2.39 -17.72
CA LEU A 27 24.19 -3.26 -18.86
C LEU A 27 22.70 -3.40 -19.14
N VAL A 28 21.86 -3.45 -18.10
CA VAL A 28 20.38 -3.43 -18.26
C VAL A 28 19.94 -2.20 -19.02
N LEU A 29 20.43 -1.01 -18.67
CA LEU A 29 20.11 0.24 -19.37
C LEU A 29 20.61 0.25 -20.82
N MET A 30 21.79 -0.33 -21.08
CA MET A 30 22.31 -0.47 -22.43
C MET A 30 21.49 -1.45 -23.27
N GLU A 31 21.15 -2.61 -22.71
CA GLU A 31 20.35 -3.64 -23.39
C GLU A 31 18.96 -3.12 -23.73
N CYS A 32 18.32 -2.41 -22.83
CA CYS A 32 17.04 -1.76 -23.07
C CYS A 32 17.07 -0.77 -24.24
N LYS A 33 18.21 -0.08 -24.46
CA LYS A 33 18.40 0.82 -25.61
C LYS A 33 18.64 0.06 -26.92
N MET A 34 19.37 -1.06 -26.85
CA MET A 34 19.71 -1.88 -28.02
C MET A 34 18.57 -2.78 -28.45
N CYS A 35 17.89 -3.41 -27.50
CA CYS A 35 16.85 -4.41 -27.69
C CYS A 35 15.61 -4.13 -26.81
N PRO A 36 14.85 -3.04 -27.05
CA PRO A 36 13.70 -2.67 -26.21
C PRO A 36 12.63 -3.77 -26.08
N ARG A 37 12.54 -4.66 -27.09
CA ARG A 37 11.59 -5.79 -27.09
C ARG A 37 11.88 -6.80 -25.98
N ASP A 38 13.07 -6.85 -25.44
CA ASP A 38 13.42 -7.78 -24.37
C ASP A 38 12.68 -7.46 -23.07
N ALA A 39 12.27 -6.21 -22.86
CA ALA A 39 11.41 -5.80 -21.76
C ALA A 39 10.00 -6.47 -21.79
N THR A 40 9.58 -7.03 -22.94
CA THR A 40 8.30 -7.73 -23.08
C THR A 40 8.38 -9.22 -22.79
N LYS A 41 9.57 -9.78 -22.64
CA LYS A 41 9.79 -11.21 -22.48
C LYS A 41 9.50 -11.65 -21.04
N TRP A 42 8.59 -12.62 -20.91
CA TRP A 42 8.32 -13.27 -19.65
C TRP A 42 9.42 -14.32 -19.38
N SER A 43 9.92 -14.32 -18.16
CA SER A 43 10.82 -15.35 -17.63
C SER A 43 10.13 -16.16 -16.53
N VAL A 44 10.57 -17.41 -16.35
CA VAL A 44 10.09 -18.25 -15.26
C VAL A 44 11.13 -18.20 -14.15
N GLN A 45 10.71 -17.77 -12.98
CA GLN A 45 11.56 -17.67 -11.80
C GLN A 45 11.06 -18.63 -10.71
N VAL A 46 11.97 -19.44 -10.15
CA VAL A 46 11.70 -20.32 -9.01
C VAL A 46 12.13 -19.59 -7.73
N GLY A 47 11.32 -19.67 -6.69
CA GLY A 47 11.65 -19.01 -5.42
C GLY A 47 11.60 -17.49 -5.45
N PHE A 48 10.89 -16.90 -6.44
CA PHE A 48 10.82 -15.43 -6.61
C PHE A 48 10.17 -14.73 -5.40
N PHE A 49 9.26 -15.42 -4.70
CA PHE A 49 8.58 -14.87 -3.52
C PHE A 49 8.92 -15.62 -2.24
N ASP A 50 8.80 -16.96 -2.27
CA ASP A 50 9.13 -17.83 -1.14
C ASP A 50 9.25 -19.29 -1.61
N GLY A 51 10.28 -19.98 -1.16
CA GLY A 51 10.44 -21.41 -1.32
C GLY A 51 10.52 -21.87 -2.79
N GLU A 52 9.74 -22.91 -3.15
CA GLU A 52 9.76 -23.54 -4.47
C GLU A 52 8.69 -22.99 -5.44
N ILE A 53 8.02 -21.90 -5.08
CA ILE A 53 6.95 -21.35 -5.91
C ILE A 53 7.53 -20.77 -7.20
N THR A 54 6.98 -21.25 -8.30
CA THR A 54 7.36 -20.82 -9.65
C THR A 54 6.44 -19.69 -10.10
N SER A 55 7.01 -18.58 -10.54
CA SER A 55 6.25 -17.46 -11.11
C SER A 55 6.77 -17.05 -12.47
N LYS A 56 5.85 -16.69 -13.39
CA LYS A 56 6.19 -16.00 -14.63
C LYS A 56 6.23 -14.49 -14.32
N VAL A 57 7.36 -13.86 -14.59
CA VAL A 57 7.62 -12.46 -14.29
C VAL A 57 8.12 -11.74 -15.53
N LEU A 58 7.83 -10.44 -15.61
CA LEU A 58 8.46 -9.53 -16.57
C LEU A 58 9.74 -8.94 -15.98
N PRO A 59 10.65 -8.40 -16.80
CA PRO A 59 11.84 -7.69 -16.35
C PRO A 59 11.54 -6.61 -15.31
N ILE A 60 10.42 -5.88 -15.42
CA ILE A 60 10.03 -4.86 -14.44
C ILE A 60 9.70 -5.48 -13.06
N HIS A 61 9.06 -6.65 -13.00
CA HIS A 61 8.79 -7.34 -11.74
C HIS A 61 10.10 -7.77 -11.06
N GLN A 62 11.02 -8.33 -11.85
CA GLN A 62 12.32 -8.78 -11.38
C GLN A 62 13.18 -7.59 -10.90
N ALA A 63 13.18 -6.48 -11.65
CA ALA A 63 13.87 -5.27 -11.27
C ALA A 63 13.34 -4.71 -9.93
N CYS A 64 12.01 -4.70 -9.72
CA CYS A 64 11.42 -4.28 -8.44
C CYS A 64 11.79 -5.23 -7.30
N ALA A 65 11.86 -6.54 -7.54
CA ALA A 65 12.26 -7.53 -6.53
C ALA A 65 13.72 -7.35 -6.07
N LEU A 66 14.57 -6.83 -6.94
CA LEU A 66 15.99 -6.56 -6.68
C LEU A 66 16.26 -5.07 -6.38
N MET A 67 15.21 -4.33 -5.99
CA MET A 67 15.31 -2.92 -5.58
C MET A 67 16.02 -2.03 -6.61
N ALA A 68 15.78 -2.27 -7.90
CA ALA A 68 16.40 -1.51 -8.97
C ALA A 68 16.20 0.01 -8.81
N PRO A 69 17.19 0.83 -9.17
CA PRO A 69 17.06 2.27 -9.08
C PRO A 69 16.04 2.82 -10.06
N ARG A 70 15.50 4.00 -9.76
CA ARG A 70 14.46 4.71 -10.53
C ARG A 70 14.73 4.71 -12.03
N GLU A 71 15.96 5.01 -12.46
CA GLU A 71 16.31 5.10 -13.88
C GLU A 71 16.06 3.79 -14.65
N VAL A 72 16.29 2.65 -14.00
CA VAL A 72 16.04 1.32 -14.58
C VAL A 72 14.54 1.11 -14.77
N ILE A 73 13.73 1.43 -13.77
CA ILE A 73 12.27 1.31 -13.83
C ILE A 73 11.71 2.21 -14.94
N GLU A 74 12.12 3.48 -14.99
CA GLU A 74 11.71 4.41 -16.04
C GLU A 74 12.08 3.90 -17.45
N THR A 75 13.27 3.31 -17.59
CA THR A 75 13.71 2.77 -18.88
C THR A 75 12.90 1.55 -19.28
N LEU A 76 12.64 0.61 -18.36
CA LEU A 76 11.80 -0.55 -18.61
C LEU A 76 10.37 -0.16 -18.99
N VAL A 77 9.79 0.84 -18.31
CA VAL A 77 8.46 1.37 -18.63
C VAL A 77 8.45 2.03 -20.02
N LYS A 78 9.49 2.79 -20.38
CA LYS A 78 9.61 3.37 -21.74
C LYS A 78 9.71 2.29 -22.82
N CYS A 79 10.43 1.19 -22.54
CA CYS A 79 10.54 0.07 -23.48
C CYS A 79 9.24 -0.73 -23.63
N TYR A 80 8.52 -0.93 -22.52
CA TYR A 80 7.25 -1.66 -22.49
C TYR A 80 6.23 -1.02 -21.53
N PRO A 81 5.51 0.02 -21.96
CA PRO A 81 4.55 0.73 -21.10
C PRO A 81 3.43 -0.12 -20.53
N GLN A 82 3.03 -1.20 -21.21
CA GLN A 82 2.01 -2.10 -20.69
C GLN A 82 2.54 -3.02 -19.58
N GLY A 83 3.85 -3.22 -19.50
CA GLY A 83 4.48 -4.10 -18.51
C GLY A 83 4.18 -3.71 -17.07
N ILE A 84 4.09 -2.40 -16.79
CA ILE A 84 3.79 -1.89 -15.45
C ILE A 84 2.38 -2.26 -14.96
N LYS A 85 1.45 -2.54 -15.90
CA LYS A 85 0.06 -2.94 -15.60
C LYS A 85 -0.10 -4.45 -15.45
N MET A 86 0.91 -5.19 -15.86
CA MET A 86 0.87 -6.65 -15.83
C MET A 86 1.07 -7.16 -14.41
N LYS A 87 0.49 -8.33 -14.14
CA LYS A 87 0.61 -9.05 -12.87
C LYS A 87 1.47 -10.30 -13.10
N GLU A 88 2.33 -10.61 -12.14
CA GLU A 88 3.02 -11.91 -12.16
C GLU A 88 2.03 -13.07 -11.93
N SER A 89 2.44 -14.31 -12.25
CA SER A 89 1.49 -15.42 -12.37
C SER A 89 1.17 -16.15 -11.06
N ALA A 90 2.01 -16.06 -10.02
CA ALA A 90 1.82 -16.84 -8.79
C ALA A 90 0.78 -16.20 -7.86
N PHE A 91 0.94 -14.92 -7.56
CA PHE A 91 0.09 -14.17 -6.62
C PHE A 91 -0.63 -13.00 -7.26
N HIS A 92 -0.54 -12.83 -8.56
CA HIS A 92 -1.15 -11.72 -9.31
C HIS A 92 -0.71 -10.33 -8.80
N ARG A 93 0.54 -10.20 -8.37
CA ARG A 93 1.12 -8.93 -7.91
C ARG A 93 1.57 -8.08 -9.08
N THR A 94 1.37 -6.78 -8.97
CA THR A 94 1.96 -5.78 -9.88
C THR A 94 3.38 -5.43 -9.41
N ALA A 95 4.13 -4.73 -10.26
CA ALA A 95 5.45 -4.22 -9.90
C ALA A 95 5.44 -3.40 -8.59
N LEU A 96 4.37 -2.61 -8.34
CA LEU A 96 4.23 -1.81 -7.12
C LEU A 96 4.08 -2.69 -5.85
N HIS A 97 3.32 -3.79 -5.91
CA HIS A 97 3.24 -4.73 -4.79
C HIS A 97 4.61 -5.29 -4.41
N ILE A 98 5.37 -5.68 -5.43
CA ILE A 98 6.71 -6.25 -5.27
C ILE A 98 7.65 -5.20 -4.69
N ALA A 99 7.65 -3.97 -5.22
CA ALA A 99 8.47 -2.89 -4.71
C ALA A 99 8.19 -2.56 -3.24
N CYS A 100 6.92 -2.55 -2.82
CA CYS A 100 6.54 -2.37 -1.42
C CYS A 100 6.97 -3.57 -0.55
N GLN A 101 6.92 -4.79 -1.08
CA GLN A 101 7.33 -6.00 -0.37
C GLN A 101 8.85 -6.04 -0.13
N THR A 102 9.63 -5.61 -1.10
CA THR A 102 11.10 -5.68 -1.05
C THR A 102 11.76 -4.45 -0.43
N ASN A 103 10.95 -3.50 0.06
CA ASN A 103 11.45 -2.23 0.58
C ASN A 103 12.30 -1.46 -0.45
N ALA A 104 11.80 -1.38 -1.68
CA ALA A 104 12.46 -0.65 -2.76
C ALA A 104 12.63 0.84 -2.39
N PRO A 105 13.68 1.52 -2.92
CA PRO A 105 13.87 2.95 -2.70
C PRO A 105 12.63 3.77 -3.03
N ILE A 106 12.37 4.82 -2.26
CA ILE A 106 11.19 5.68 -2.42
C ILE A 106 11.11 6.23 -3.86
N GLU A 107 12.24 6.58 -4.47
CA GLU A 107 12.31 7.10 -5.83
C GLU A 107 11.80 6.08 -6.86
N THR A 108 12.01 4.79 -6.60
CA THR A 108 11.50 3.69 -7.42
C THR A 108 9.98 3.58 -7.28
N ILE A 109 9.47 3.65 -6.03
CA ILE A 109 8.03 3.60 -5.75
C ILE A 109 7.32 4.83 -6.34
N GLU A 110 7.90 6.02 -6.21
CA GLU A 110 7.40 7.25 -6.85
C GLU A 110 7.30 7.11 -8.37
N ALA A 111 8.32 6.53 -9.02
CA ALA A 111 8.28 6.29 -10.45
C ALA A 111 7.14 5.32 -10.83
N LEU A 112 6.97 4.21 -10.11
CA LEU A 112 5.89 3.27 -10.36
C LEU A 112 4.51 3.90 -10.21
N VAL A 113 4.31 4.68 -9.17
CA VAL A 113 3.05 5.39 -8.91
C VAL A 113 2.83 6.50 -9.96
N HIS A 114 3.87 7.23 -10.33
CA HIS A 114 3.79 8.26 -11.36
C HIS A 114 3.36 7.71 -12.72
N PHE A 115 3.93 6.58 -13.16
CA PHE A 115 3.58 5.96 -14.45
C PHE A 115 2.27 5.18 -14.42
N TYR A 116 1.85 4.68 -13.26
CA TYR A 116 0.62 3.91 -13.13
C TYR A 116 -0.01 4.10 -11.75
N PRO A 117 -0.68 5.24 -11.48
CA PRO A 117 -1.30 5.54 -10.18
C PRO A 117 -2.35 4.49 -9.76
N GLU A 118 -3.08 3.92 -10.73
CA GLU A 118 -4.09 2.91 -10.48
C GLU A 118 -3.52 1.63 -9.84
N ALA A 119 -2.20 1.40 -9.91
CA ALA A 119 -1.55 0.28 -9.24
C ALA A 119 -1.81 0.28 -7.73
N THR A 120 -1.98 1.45 -7.10
CA THR A 120 -2.29 1.57 -5.66
C THR A 120 -3.63 0.95 -5.27
N ARG A 121 -4.55 0.77 -6.25
CA ARG A 121 -5.92 0.26 -6.07
C ARG A 121 -6.06 -1.21 -6.44
N ILE A 122 -5.02 -1.82 -6.98
CA ILE A 122 -5.07 -3.19 -7.46
C ILE A 122 -4.85 -4.14 -6.29
N GLN A 123 -5.73 -5.13 -6.17
CA GLN A 123 -5.56 -6.24 -5.24
C GLN A 123 -4.85 -7.41 -5.93
N ASP A 124 -3.99 -8.08 -5.17
CA ASP A 124 -3.35 -9.34 -5.56
C ASP A 124 -4.29 -10.55 -5.36
N ALA A 125 -3.78 -11.76 -5.53
CA ALA A 125 -4.55 -13.00 -5.35
C ALA A 125 -4.99 -13.24 -3.89
N LEU A 126 -4.40 -12.56 -2.92
CA LEU A 126 -4.77 -12.63 -1.51
C LEU A 126 -5.67 -11.48 -1.07
N GLY A 127 -6.15 -10.65 -2.01
CA GLY A 127 -6.93 -9.46 -1.74
C GLY A 127 -6.13 -8.29 -1.18
N ARG A 128 -4.81 -8.35 -1.19
CA ARG A 128 -3.93 -7.32 -0.64
C ARG A 128 -3.67 -6.21 -1.63
N LEU A 129 -3.69 -4.99 -1.14
CA LEU A 129 -3.21 -3.79 -1.83
C LEU A 129 -1.71 -3.59 -1.56
N PRO A 130 -1.00 -2.77 -2.36
CA PRO A 130 0.40 -2.41 -2.10
C PRO A 130 0.65 -1.89 -0.68
N ILE A 131 -0.29 -1.12 -0.11
CA ILE A 131 -0.19 -0.61 1.26
C ILE A 131 -0.10 -1.71 2.33
N HIS A 132 -0.73 -2.88 2.13
CA HIS A 132 -0.59 -4.00 3.06
C HIS A 132 0.85 -4.51 3.11
N TYR A 133 1.53 -4.50 1.96
CA TYR A 133 2.94 -4.86 1.88
C TYR A 133 3.83 -3.79 2.51
N ALA A 134 3.52 -2.52 2.28
CA ALA A 134 4.22 -1.42 2.95
C ALA A 134 4.12 -1.54 4.48
N CYS A 135 2.94 -1.83 5.03
CA CYS A 135 2.76 -2.07 6.46
C CYS A 135 3.40 -3.36 6.97
N ALA A 136 3.62 -4.36 6.09
CA ALA A 136 4.21 -5.65 6.48
C ALA A 136 5.73 -5.65 6.49
N HIS A 137 6.36 -4.71 5.83
CA HIS A 137 7.80 -4.61 5.67
C HIS A 137 8.27 -3.22 6.15
N GLU A 138 9.50 -3.12 6.58
CA GLU A 138 10.06 -1.87 7.12
C GLU A 138 10.37 -0.87 5.99
N VAL A 139 9.33 -0.44 5.26
CA VAL A 139 9.50 0.59 4.23
C VAL A 139 9.67 1.98 4.89
N PRO A 140 10.32 2.94 4.21
CA PRO A 140 10.35 4.33 4.69
C PRO A 140 8.93 4.88 4.86
N SER A 141 8.70 5.63 5.93
CA SER A 141 7.37 6.24 6.21
C SER A 141 6.85 7.09 5.06
N SER A 142 7.76 7.70 4.28
CA SER A 142 7.44 8.42 3.04
C SER A 142 6.73 7.55 1.98
N THR A 143 6.99 6.23 1.96
CA THR A 143 6.28 5.29 1.09
C THR A 143 4.82 5.15 1.52
N LEU A 144 4.57 5.02 2.83
CA LEU A 144 3.22 4.95 3.38
C LEU A 144 2.45 6.25 3.10
N GLU A 145 3.09 7.40 3.35
CA GLU A 145 2.52 8.72 3.03
C GLU A 145 2.15 8.85 1.55
N LEU A 146 3.03 8.43 0.65
CA LEU A 146 2.77 8.43 -0.78
C LEU A 146 1.55 7.58 -1.14
N LEU A 147 1.48 6.34 -0.65
CA LEU A 147 0.37 5.43 -0.94
C LEU A 147 -0.95 5.95 -0.39
N LEU A 148 -0.95 6.51 0.83
CA LEU A 148 -2.13 7.12 1.46
C LEU A 148 -2.59 8.37 0.72
N ARG A 149 -1.67 9.21 0.26
CA ARG A 149 -1.99 10.38 -0.55
C ARG A 149 -2.64 10.03 -1.88
N GLU A 150 -2.15 8.99 -2.56
CA GLU A 150 -2.66 8.55 -3.86
C GLU A 150 -3.98 7.78 -3.74
N PHE A 151 -4.16 7.03 -2.65
CA PHE A 151 -5.38 6.27 -2.42
C PHE A 151 -5.73 6.17 -0.92
N PRO A 152 -6.33 7.23 -0.32
CA PRO A 152 -6.71 7.26 1.09
C PRO A 152 -7.66 6.12 1.49
N GLU A 153 -8.59 5.77 0.60
CA GLU A 153 -9.57 4.71 0.85
C GLU A 153 -8.93 3.32 1.06
N SER A 154 -7.65 3.16 0.72
CA SER A 154 -6.89 1.92 0.93
C SER A 154 -6.91 1.46 2.39
N CYS A 155 -6.98 2.38 3.36
CA CYS A 155 -7.07 2.09 4.79
C CYS A 155 -8.34 1.31 5.19
N LYS A 156 -9.41 1.39 4.37
CA LYS A 156 -10.71 0.75 4.62
C LYS A 156 -10.83 -0.63 3.97
N ILE A 157 -9.89 -1.00 3.12
CA ILE A 157 -9.94 -2.23 2.33
C ILE A 157 -9.14 -3.32 3.03
N GLY A 158 -9.83 -4.39 3.42
CA GLY A 158 -9.20 -5.58 3.99
C GLY A 158 -8.73 -6.57 2.93
N ASP A 159 -7.76 -7.41 3.30
CA ASP A 159 -7.40 -8.59 2.52
C ASP A 159 -8.48 -9.68 2.60
N GLN A 160 -8.26 -10.85 1.98
CA GLN A 160 -9.22 -11.98 1.98
C GLN A 160 -9.56 -12.53 3.37
N ASN A 161 -8.86 -12.15 4.43
CA ASN A 161 -9.13 -12.53 5.82
C ASN A 161 -9.64 -11.34 6.65
N GLY A 162 -10.03 -10.25 6.01
CA GLY A 162 -10.48 -9.03 6.68
C GLY A 162 -9.36 -8.22 7.34
N TRP A 163 -8.08 -8.47 7.01
CA TRP A 163 -6.97 -7.69 7.55
C TRP A 163 -6.87 -6.33 6.88
N LEU A 164 -7.17 -5.27 7.61
CA LEU A 164 -6.90 -3.89 7.18
C LEU A 164 -5.38 -3.61 7.25
N PRO A 165 -4.89 -2.59 6.56
CA PRO A 165 -3.50 -2.12 6.70
C PRO A 165 -3.09 -1.91 8.16
N LEU A 166 -3.99 -1.34 9.00
CA LEU A 166 -3.74 -1.14 10.43
C LEU A 166 -3.51 -2.46 11.19
N HIS A 167 -4.24 -3.54 10.89
CA HIS A 167 -3.99 -4.86 11.50
C HIS A 167 -2.59 -5.37 11.19
N VAL A 168 -2.17 -5.21 9.93
CA VAL A 168 -0.83 -5.63 9.49
C VAL A 168 0.24 -4.79 10.17
N ALA A 169 0.08 -3.47 10.21
CA ALA A 169 0.97 -2.53 10.86
C ALA A 169 1.14 -2.87 12.36
N CYS A 170 0.03 -3.09 13.07
CA CYS A 170 0.04 -3.47 14.47
C CYS A 170 0.74 -4.81 14.72
N ARG A 171 0.53 -5.79 13.84
CA ARG A 171 1.16 -7.12 13.95
C ARG A 171 2.67 -7.06 13.72
N ARG A 172 3.13 -6.19 12.83
CA ARG A 172 4.55 -6.02 12.47
C ARG A 172 5.30 -5.08 13.40
N GLY A 173 4.59 -4.15 14.03
CA GLY A 173 5.17 -3.19 14.96
C GLY A 173 5.85 -2.04 14.24
N VAL A 174 5.13 -1.38 13.38
CA VAL A 174 5.54 -0.13 12.73
C VAL A 174 5.77 0.99 13.77
N SER A 175 6.36 2.09 13.37
CA SER A 175 6.55 3.25 14.23
C SER A 175 5.21 3.88 14.65
N LEU A 176 5.19 4.63 15.77
CA LEU A 176 3.98 5.37 16.18
C LEU A 176 3.52 6.35 15.13
N TYR A 177 4.45 6.99 14.42
CA TYR A 177 4.12 7.90 13.33
C TYR A 177 3.31 7.23 12.21
N GLU A 178 3.72 6.04 11.78
CA GLU A 178 3.01 5.26 10.75
C GLU A 178 1.65 4.77 11.26
N LEU A 179 1.57 4.43 12.55
CA LEU A 179 0.32 4.07 13.20
C LEU A 179 -0.66 5.24 13.20
N GLU A 180 -0.19 6.45 13.54
CA GLU A 180 -0.98 7.67 13.51
C GLU A 180 -1.49 7.99 12.12
N LEU A 181 -0.65 7.90 11.09
CA LEU A 181 -1.07 8.10 9.69
C LEU A 181 -2.25 7.20 9.29
N LEU A 182 -2.20 5.92 9.70
CA LEU A 182 -3.27 4.96 9.37
C LEU A 182 -4.55 5.26 10.16
N LEU A 183 -4.44 5.63 11.44
CA LEU A 183 -5.56 5.98 12.29
C LEU A 183 -6.22 7.30 11.87
N ASP A 184 -5.44 8.29 11.48
CA ASP A 184 -5.94 9.57 10.95
C ASP A 184 -6.71 9.37 9.65
N CYS A 185 -6.22 8.47 8.80
CA CYS A 185 -6.86 8.15 7.53
C CYS A 185 -8.19 7.39 7.71
N TYR A 186 -8.26 6.47 8.69
CA TYR A 186 -9.46 5.69 9.00
C TYR A 186 -9.56 5.40 10.51
N PRO A 187 -10.09 6.33 11.32
CA PRO A 187 -10.19 6.23 12.78
C PRO A 187 -10.93 4.97 13.25
N GLN A 188 -12.01 4.59 12.55
CA GLN A 188 -12.83 3.43 12.90
C GLN A 188 -12.06 2.10 12.79
N SER A 189 -10.94 2.09 12.06
CA SER A 189 -10.09 0.90 11.94
C SER A 189 -9.58 0.39 13.29
N ALA A 190 -9.44 1.26 14.30
CA ALA A 190 -8.98 0.90 15.65
C ALA A 190 -9.85 -0.19 16.31
N ASN A 191 -11.16 -0.20 16.01
CA ASN A 191 -12.14 -1.14 16.57
C ASN A 191 -12.63 -2.18 15.56
N THR A 192 -12.14 -2.14 14.30
CA THR A 192 -12.53 -3.11 13.28
C THR A 192 -11.91 -4.47 13.57
N LEU A 193 -12.68 -5.54 13.35
CA LEU A 193 -12.21 -6.90 13.55
C LEU A 193 -11.90 -7.57 12.20
N THR A 194 -10.89 -8.42 12.18
CA THR A 194 -10.65 -9.36 11.07
C THR A 194 -11.73 -10.44 11.07
N ASP A 195 -11.81 -11.26 10.00
CA ASP A 195 -12.76 -12.38 9.90
C ASP A 195 -12.61 -13.40 11.06
N LYS A 196 -11.43 -13.46 11.67
CA LYS A 196 -11.16 -14.30 12.85
C LYS A 196 -11.37 -13.58 14.18
N GLY A 197 -11.98 -12.39 14.17
CA GLY A 197 -12.29 -11.62 15.36
C GLY A 197 -11.09 -10.97 16.05
N SER A 198 -9.97 -10.77 15.34
CA SER A 198 -8.82 -10.08 15.91
C SER A 198 -8.91 -8.58 15.68
N SER A 199 -8.79 -7.76 16.73
CA SER A 199 -8.67 -6.31 16.63
C SER A 199 -7.21 -5.89 16.37
N PRO A 200 -6.94 -4.64 15.92
CA PRO A 200 -5.58 -4.10 15.82
C PRO A 200 -4.80 -4.19 17.14
N LEU A 201 -5.46 -3.87 18.28
CA LEU A 201 -4.85 -4.01 19.60
C LEU A 201 -4.42 -5.46 19.89
N MET A 202 -5.27 -6.45 19.60
CA MET A 202 -4.91 -7.87 19.74
C MET A 202 -3.77 -8.28 18.79
N CYS A 203 -3.70 -7.69 17.60
CA CYS A 203 -2.60 -7.90 16.67
C CYS A 203 -1.30 -7.29 17.22
N ALA A 204 -1.37 -6.09 17.78
CA ALA A 204 -0.25 -5.46 18.46
C ALA A 204 0.24 -6.34 19.64
N GLN A 205 -0.63 -6.77 20.53
CA GLN A 205 -0.31 -7.63 21.68
C GLN A 205 0.38 -8.96 21.32
N LYS A 206 0.17 -9.47 20.11
CA LYS A 206 0.80 -10.69 19.58
C LYS A 206 2.07 -10.41 18.77
N GLY A 207 2.43 -9.16 18.55
CA GLY A 207 3.65 -8.75 17.88
C GLY A 207 4.89 -9.00 18.75
N ASN A 208 6.07 -9.00 18.16
CA ASN A 208 7.36 -9.18 18.84
C ASN A 208 8.34 -8.06 18.47
N SER A 209 7.85 -6.88 18.06
CA SER A 209 8.72 -5.79 17.69
C SER A 209 9.22 -5.01 18.92
N ARG A 210 10.30 -4.26 18.75
CA ARG A 210 10.84 -3.37 19.80
C ARG A 210 9.90 -2.24 20.21
N HIS A 211 8.91 -1.89 19.34
CA HIS A 211 7.93 -0.84 19.58
C HIS A 211 6.59 -1.37 20.11
N HIS A 212 6.55 -2.65 20.47
CA HIS A 212 5.33 -3.36 20.81
C HIS A 212 4.61 -2.74 22.01
N GLU A 213 5.31 -2.54 23.14
CA GLU A 213 4.71 -2.02 24.37
C GLU A 213 4.16 -0.59 24.18
N GLU A 214 4.95 0.25 23.52
CA GLU A 214 4.59 1.63 23.22
C GLU A 214 3.35 1.71 22.31
N MET A 215 3.29 0.86 21.29
CA MET A 215 2.15 0.75 20.38
C MET A 215 0.89 0.26 21.07
N VAL A 216 0.99 -0.75 21.93
CA VAL A 216 -0.14 -1.27 22.73
C VAL A 216 -0.69 -0.17 23.62
N GLN A 217 0.18 0.53 24.36
CA GLN A 217 -0.23 1.64 25.22
C GLN A 217 -0.90 2.76 24.42
N TYR A 218 -0.33 3.14 23.26
CA TYR A 218 -0.90 4.16 22.38
C TYR A 218 -2.31 3.78 21.91
N LEU A 219 -2.49 2.53 21.42
CA LEU A 219 -3.80 2.05 20.96
C LEU A 219 -4.84 1.99 22.08
N GLU A 220 -4.46 1.56 23.27
CA GLU A 220 -5.37 1.55 24.44
C GLU A 220 -5.84 2.97 24.77
N ASP A 221 -4.93 3.92 24.81
CA ASP A 221 -5.25 5.31 25.11
C ASP A 221 -6.04 5.98 23.97
N TYR A 222 -5.76 5.63 22.71
CA TYR A 222 -6.51 6.08 21.55
C TYR A 222 -7.97 5.59 21.61
N ILE A 223 -8.18 4.30 21.88
CA ILE A 223 -9.53 3.69 21.98
C ILE A 223 -10.32 4.33 23.13
N LYS A 224 -9.70 4.47 24.32
CA LYS A 224 -10.36 5.11 25.47
C LYS A 224 -10.79 6.54 25.18
N ARG A 225 -9.93 7.32 24.51
CA ARG A 225 -10.25 8.71 24.12
C ARG A 225 -11.38 8.77 23.09
N SER A 226 -11.38 7.86 22.11
CA SER A 226 -12.45 7.81 21.11
C SER A 226 -13.82 7.45 21.72
N GLU A 227 -13.86 6.49 22.65
CA GLU A 227 -15.06 6.11 23.39
C GLU A 227 -15.59 7.24 24.29
N GLN A 228 -14.70 8.02 24.91
CA GLN A 228 -15.08 9.16 25.74
C GLN A 228 -15.68 10.26 24.89
N ASN A 229 -15.03 10.61 23.76
CA ASN A 229 -15.55 11.61 22.83
C ASN A 229 -16.94 11.23 22.29
N GLU A 230 -17.19 9.98 21.99
CA GLU A 230 -18.49 9.49 21.54
C GLU A 230 -19.57 9.60 22.63
N LYS A 231 -19.23 9.28 23.88
CA LYS A 231 -20.13 9.47 25.04
C LYS A 231 -20.44 10.94 25.29
N ASP A 232 -19.44 11.80 25.17
CA ASP A 232 -19.61 13.24 25.35
C ASP A 232 -20.53 13.83 24.26
N LEU A 233 -20.37 13.41 23.00
CA LEU A 233 -21.25 13.82 21.90
C LEU A 233 -22.70 13.36 22.13
N LEU A 234 -22.90 12.12 22.55
CA LEU A 234 -24.24 11.59 22.85
C LEU A 234 -24.88 12.29 24.06
N SER A 235 -24.08 12.75 25.02
CA SER A 235 -24.57 13.52 26.18
C SER A 235 -25.03 14.94 25.80
N PHE A 236 -24.43 15.55 24.78
CA PHE A 236 -24.86 16.84 24.23
C PHE A 236 -26.19 16.76 23.46
N ASP A 237 -26.45 15.65 22.75
CA ASP A 237 -27.71 15.44 22.03
C ASP A 237 -28.90 15.18 22.96
N THR A 238 -28.66 14.78 24.22
CA THR A 238 -29.70 14.59 25.25
C THR A 238 -30.00 15.86 26.05
N TRP A 239 -29.34 16.99 25.79
CA TRP A 239 -29.62 18.25 26.41
C TRP A 239 -30.86 18.92 25.74
N GLU A 240 -32.09 18.51 26.13
CA GLU A 240 -33.28 19.26 25.81
C GLU A 240 -33.19 20.66 26.45
N PRO A 241 -33.28 21.75 25.68
CA PRO A 241 -33.50 23.05 26.30
C PRO A 241 -34.85 22.98 27.00
N ALA A 242 -34.81 23.06 28.33
CA ALA A 242 -35.95 23.05 29.22
C ALA A 242 -37.07 23.94 28.64
N ARG A 243 -38.22 23.36 28.35
CA ARG A 243 -39.50 24.03 28.12
C ARG A 243 -39.86 24.83 29.36
N LYS A 244 -39.37 26.04 29.49
CA LYS A 244 -39.86 27.09 30.40
C LYS A 244 -40.13 28.33 29.60
N LEU A 245 -41.16 28.31 28.79
CA LEU A 245 -41.83 29.52 28.28
C LEU A 245 -43.24 29.17 27.78
N SER A 246 -44.13 28.72 28.70
CA SER A 246 -45.55 28.75 28.46
C SER A 246 -46.36 28.90 29.75
N THR A 247 -46.13 29.98 30.54
CA THR A 247 -47.04 30.38 31.61
C THR A 247 -46.94 31.86 31.88
N ILE A 248 -46.98 32.70 30.86
CA ILE A 248 -47.26 34.13 31.00
C ILE A 248 -48.04 34.57 29.74
N HIS A 249 -49.31 34.21 29.64
CA HIS A 249 -50.29 34.92 28.81
C HIS A 249 -51.70 34.40 29.09
N HIS A 250 -52.14 34.48 30.34
CA HIS A 250 -53.59 34.54 30.65
C HIS A 250 -53.82 35.28 31.95
N ARG A 251 -53.55 36.59 31.97
CA ARG A 251 -54.15 37.56 32.88
C ARG A 251 -53.97 38.95 32.25
N ASN A 252 -54.98 39.36 31.50
CA ASN A 252 -55.40 40.77 31.35
C ASN A 252 -56.28 40.89 30.09
N VAL A 253 -57.51 40.37 30.15
CA VAL A 253 -58.67 40.95 29.44
C VAL A 253 -59.87 40.68 30.30
N ALA A 254 -60.08 41.48 31.32
CA ALA A 254 -61.37 41.65 31.97
C ALA A 254 -61.31 42.91 32.87
N ALA A 255 -61.34 44.07 32.25
CA ALA A 255 -61.79 45.35 32.87
C ALA A 255 -61.73 46.44 31.81
N LYS A 256 -62.82 46.67 31.12
CA LYS A 256 -63.38 47.97 30.81
C LYS A 256 -64.34 47.87 29.62
N GLY A 257 -65.58 48.19 29.91
CA GLY A 257 -66.59 48.60 28.97
C GLY A 257 -67.76 47.72 28.90
#